data_d3d9a14694ad7051409300e6712a905f
#
_entry.id   d3d9a14694ad7051409300e6712a905f
#
_cell.length_a   1.000
_cell.length_b   1.000
_cell.length_c   1.000
_cell.angle_alpha   90.00
_cell.angle_beta   90.00
_cell.angle_gamma   90.00
#
_symmetry.space_group_name_H-M   'P 1'
#
loop_
_entity.id
_entity.type
_entity.pdbx_description
1 polymer ?
#
loop_
_entity_poly.entity_id
_entity_poly.type
_entity_poly.pdbx_seq_one_letter_code
_entity_poly.pdbx_strand_id
1 'polypeptide(L)'
;MGAAPVLQVLGLTKDFGGLKAVDQISFQIEEGELVGLIGPNGCGKTTTFNCISGMLSPTAGRIEVLGRDATSMRPDQIQRLGLTRTFQHTWLWREMTVIENLLIPPRRQFSPNLLLALLRPGSRKEENLRIANAYTVLDLLEISHIAHNLASDLSGGQSKLVDIGRALMSSPSFLLLDEPVAGVAGPLAERIFQNLRSLTSDRNLSMLVIEHNMDFILRSDVDRIIVMNEGRILMEGTPNEIKKSRDVIEAYLGNPGKSEE
;
A
#
# COMPACT_ATOMS: atom_id res chain seq x y z
N MET A 1 0.49 27.79 5.57
CA MET A 1 -0.44 26.79 6.11
C MET A 1 0.00 25.49 5.51
N GLY A 2 0.47 24.52 6.32
CA GLY A 2 0.82 23.20 5.80
C GLY A 2 -0.39 22.55 5.15
N ALA A 3 -0.19 21.76 4.09
CA ALA A 3 -1.25 20.96 3.50
C ALA A 3 -1.81 20.01 4.57
N ALA A 4 -3.10 19.70 4.52
CA ALA A 4 -3.70 18.77 5.46
C ALA A 4 -3.15 17.35 5.15
N PRO A 5 -2.81 16.53 6.18
CA PRO A 5 -2.28 15.19 5.96
C PRO A 5 -3.30 14.32 5.20
N VAL A 6 -2.79 13.44 4.33
CA VAL A 6 -3.64 12.47 3.60
C VAL A 6 -4.08 11.31 4.49
N LEU A 7 -3.32 11.01 5.53
CA LEU A 7 -3.66 10.05 6.57
C LEU A 7 -3.33 10.64 7.94
N GLN A 8 -4.26 10.54 8.88
CA GLN A 8 -4.01 10.82 10.28
C GLN A 8 -4.55 9.66 11.13
N VAL A 9 -3.67 9.10 11.96
CA VAL A 9 -3.97 8.03 12.91
C VAL A 9 -3.76 8.59 14.31
N LEU A 10 -4.78 8.52 15.17
CA LEU A 10 -4.79 9.13 16.49
C LEU A 10 -5.16 8.09 17.55
N GLY A 11 -4.21 7.70 18.40
CA GLY A 11 -4.42 6.77 19.52
C GLY A 11 -4.98 5.41 19.08
N LEU A 12 -4.64 4.95 17.87
CA LEU A 12 -5.17 3.71 17.32
C LEU A 12 -4.82 2.53 18.22
N THR A 13 -5.85 1.82 18.64
CA THR A 13 -5.73 0.60 19.45
C THR A 13 -6.55 -0.52 18.84
N LYS A 14 -5.94 -1.72 18.75
CA LYS A 14 -6.64 -2.94 18.39
C LYS A 14 -6.32 -4.05 19.37
N ASP A 15 -7.35 -4.46 20.11
CA ASP A 15 -7.31 -5.55 21.08
C ASP A 15 -8.12 -6.74 20.54
N PHE A 16 -7.56 -7.93 20.64
CA PHE A 16 -8.18 -9.21 20.27
C PHE A 16 -8.50 -10.06 21.52
N GLY A 17 -9.09 -9.46 22.54
CA GLY A 17 -9.50 -10.19 23.73
C GLY A 17 -8.33 -10.55 24.65
N GLY A 18 -7.47 -9.58 24.96
CA GLY A 18 -6.32 -9.72 25.85
C GLY A 18 -4.98 -9.54 25.16
N LEU A 19 -4.92 -9.72 23.82
CA LEU A 19 -3.74 -9.40 23.03
C LEU A 19 -3.94 -8.04 22.34
N LYS A 20 -3.24 -7.01 22.82
CA LYS A 20 -3.17 -5.73 22.12
C LYS A 20 -2.19 -5.79 20.97
N ALA A 21 -2.69 -6.07 19.76
CA ALA A 21 -1.84 -6.11 18.56
C ALA A 21 -1.39 -4.70 18.10
N VAL A 22 -2.16 -3.66 18.45
CA VAL A 22 -1.81 -2.25 18.27
C VAL A 22 -2.24 -1.50 19.53
N ASP A 23 -1.34 -0.72 20.11
CA ASP A 23 -1.53 -0.03 21.38
C ASP A 23 -1.22 1.46 21.27
N GLN A 24 -2.27 2.27 21.15
CA GLN A 24 -2.26 3.73 21.18
C GLN A 24 -1.29 4.42 20.19
N ILE A 25 -1.13 3.87 18.97
CA ILE A 25 -0.25 4.49 17.99
C ILE A 25 -0.88 5.76 17.39
N SER A 26 -0.03 6.76 17.15
CA SER A 26 -0.41 8.00 16.48
C SER A 26 0.67 8.40 15.49
N PHE A 27 0.30 8.67 14.26
CA PHE A 27 1.17 9.19 13.21
C PHE A 27 0.33 9.82 12.10
N GLN A 28 0.98 10.55 11.22
CA GLN A 28 0.33 11.16 10.04
C GLN A 28 1.20 10.99 8.80
N ILE A 29 0.60 11.10 7.64
CA ILE A 29 1.29 11.08 6.35
C ILE A 29 0.84 12.30 5.56
N GLU A 30 1.82 13.06 5.08
CA GLU A 30 1.58 14.26 4.30
C GLU A 30 1.32 13.93 2.82
N GLU A 31 0.75 14.89 2.10
CA GLU A 31 0.51 14.77 0.66
C GLU A 31 1.85 14.64 -0.09
N GLY A 32 1.95 13.64 -1.00
CA GLY A 32 3.16 13.35 -1.76
C GLY A 32 4.27 12.64 -0.98
N GLU A 33 4.04 12.23 0.27
CA GLU A 33 5.03 11.55 1.10
C GLU A 33 5.05 10.04 0.82
N LEU A 34 6.25 9.46 0.74
CA LEU A 34 6.50 8.03 0.71
C LEU A 34 7.06 7.58 2.07
N VAL A 35 6.25 6.89 2.85
CA VAL A 35 6.59 6.45 4.21
C VAL A 35 6.75 4.95 4.28
N GLY A 36 7.84 4.47 4.90
CA GLY A 36 8.03 3.08 5.26
C GLY A 36 7.47 2.75 6.63
N LEU A 37 6.72 1.65 6.77
CA LEU A 37 6.31 1.09 8.06
C LEU A 37 7.02 -0.24 8.26
N ILE A 38 7.96 -0.28 9.17
CA ILE A 38 8.82 -1.44 9.43
C ILE A 38 8.70 -1.94 10.86
N GLY A 39 9.24 -3.10 11.14
CA GLY A 39 9.29 -3.70 12.48
C GLY A 39 9.32 -5.23 12.42
N PRO A 40 9.61 -5.92 13.53
CA PRO A 40 9.63 -7.37 13.62
C PRO A 40 8.29 -8.00 13.21
N ASN A 41 8.32 -9.32 12.94
CA ASN A 41 7.09 -10.05 12.68
C ASN A 41 6.20 -10.03 13.92
N GLY A 42 4.90 -9.86 13.74
CA GLY A 42 3.93 -9.78 14.84
C GLY A 42 3.86 -8.43 15.57
N CYS A 43 4.66 -7.41 15.20
CA CYS A 43 4.63 -6.11 15.89
C CYS A 43 3.39 -5.22 15.59
N GLY A 44 2.44 -5.69 14.76
CA GLY A 44 1.18 -4.98 14.53
C GLY A 44 1.03 -4.25 13.18
N LYS A 45 2.01 -4.30 12.27
CA LYS A 45 1.96 -3.61 10.95
C LYS A 45 0.71 -3.97 10.13
N THR A 46 0.49 -5.24 9.88
CA THR A 46 -0.68 -5.72 9.11
C THR A 46 -2.00 -5.38 9.81
N THR A 47 -2.04 -5.43 11.15
CA THR A 47 -3.21 -5.02 11.92
C THR A 47 -3.49 -3.53 11.75
N THR A 48 -2.46 -2.68 11.77
CA THR A 48 -2.56 -1.24 11.50
C THR A 48 -3.11 -0.99 10.09
N PHE A 49 -2.56 -1.65 9.06
CA PHE A 49 -3.07 -1.56 7.69
C PHE A 49 -4.53 -2.01 7.57
N ASN A 50 -4.89 -3.10 8.25
CA ASN A 50 -6.27 -3.59 8.27
C ASN A 50 -7.24 -2.56 8.90
N CYS A 51 -6.81 -1.87 9.94
CA CYS A 51 -7.61 -0.79 10.53
C CYS A 51 -7.72 0.42 9.58
N ILE A 52 -6.61 0.89 8.99
CA ILE A 52 -6.61 2.03 8.06
C ILE A 52 -7.46 1.75 6.83
N SER A 53 -7.44 0.52 6.30
CA SER A 53 -8.21 0.14 5.12
C SER A 53 -9.66 -0.30 5.41
N GLY A 54 -10.11 -0.23 6.68
CA GLY A 54 -11.48 -0.60 7.09
C GLY A 54 -11.76 -2.11 7.09
N MET A 55 -10.72 -2.95 6.94
CA MET A 55 -10.85 -4.42 7.03
C MET A 55 -11.03 -4.88 8.47
N LEU A 56 -10.55 -4.11 9.43
CA LEU A 56 -10.75 -4.30 10.87
C LEU A 56 -11.22 -3.00 11.50
N SER A 57 -12.24 -3.07 12.35
CA SER A 57 -12.62 -1.93 13.18
C SER A 57 -11.62 -1.80 14.35
N PRO A 58 -11.09 -0.61 14.62
CA PRO A 58 -10.26 -0.37 15.79
C PRO A 58 -11.08 -0.56 17.07
N THR A 59 -10.40 -0.91 18.18
CA THR A 59 -11.02 -0.97 19.51
C THR A 59 -11.13 0.42 20.12
N ALA A 60 -10.15 1.30 19.83
CA ALA A 60 -10.15 2.69 20.23
C ALA A 60 -9.29 3.52 19.27
N GLY A 61 -9.39 4.84 19.34
CA GLY A 61 -8.66 5.78 18.50
C GLY A 61 -9.47 6.22 17.28
N ARG A 62 -8.82 7.02 16.44
CA ARG A 62 -9.45 7.63 15.27
C ARG A 62 -8.53 7.56 14.05
N ILE A 63 -9.12 7.36 12.89
CA ILE A 63 -8.44 7.33 11.58
C ILE A 63 -9.13 8.35 10.68
N GLU A 64 -8.36 9.28 10.14
CA GLU A 64 -8.81 10.21 9.12
C GLU A 64 -8.07 9.96 7.82
N VAL A 65 -8.81 9.86 6.72
CA VAL A 65 -8.29 9.65 5.37
C VAL A 65 -8.76 10.79 4.49
N LEU A 66 -7.82 11.54 3.90
CA LEU A 66 -8.10 12.69 3.03
C LEU A 66 -9.08 13.68 3.70
N GLY A 67 -8.84 13.99 4.99
CA GLY A 67 -9.63 14.92 5.80
C GLY A 67 -11.02 14.41 6.21
N ARG A 68 -11.30 13.10 6.04
CA ARG A 68 -12.58 12.50 6.44
C ARG A 68 -12.36 11.42 7.49
N ASP A 69 -13.22 11.38 8.49
CA ASP A 69 -13.24 10.33 9.50
C ASP A 69 -13.59 8.98 8.84
N ALA A 70 -12.61 8.09 8.79
CA ALA A 70 -12.70 6.77 8.20
C ALA A 70 -12.77 5.64 9.25
N THR A 71 -12.81 5.98 10.56
CA THR A 71 -12.69 5.03 11.68
C THR A 71 -13.68 3.87 11.59
N SER A 72 -14.90 4.13 11.14
CA SER A 72 -15.97 3.12 11.02
C SER A 72 -16.38 2.86 9.57
N MET A 73 -15.62 3.34 8.60
CA MET A 73 -15.92 3.14 7.19
C MET A 73 -15.55 1.73 6.73
N ARG A 74 -16.35 1.19 5.82
CA ARG A 74 -16.05 -0.07 5.13
C ARG A 74 -14.97 0.17 4.05
N PRO A 75 -14.24 -0.90 3.63
CA PRO A 75 -13.19 -0.79 2.61
C PRO A 75 -13.65 -0.11 1.31
N ASP A 76 -14.87 -0.41 0.84
CA ASP A 76 -15.43 0.21 -0.37
C ASP A 76 -15.65 1.72 -0.22
N GLN A 77 -15.98 2.19 0.96
CA GLN A 77 -16.16 3.62 1.26
C GLN A 77 -14.80 4.34 1.32
N ILE A 78 -13.81 3.72 1.97
CA ILE A 78 -12.44 4.25 2.06
C ILE A 78 -11.80 4.32 0.67
N GLN A 79 -12.01 3.29 -0.17
CA GLN A 79 -11.53 3.31 -1.55
C GLN A 79 -12.14 4.47 -2.37
N ARG A 80 -13.42 4.80 -2.15
CA ARG A 80 -14.07 5.96 -2.81
C ARG A 80 -13.51 7.30 -2.35
N LEU A 81 -12.90 7.38 -1.17
CA LEU A 81 -12.18 8.57 -0.74
C LEU A 81 -10.89 8.77 -1.54
N GLY A 82 -10.33 7.71 -2.11
CA GLY A 82 -9.08 7.76 -2.87
C GLY A 82 -7.94 6.94 -2.25
N LEU A 83 -8.19 6.17 -1.17
CA LEU A 83 -7.22 5.23 -0.63
C LEU A 83 -7.38 3.87 -1.30
N THR A 84 -6.31 3.32 -1.86
CA THR A 84 -6.28 1.95 -2.40
C THR A 84 -5.20 1.15 -1.68
N ARG A 85 -5.44 -0.15 -1.51
CA ARG A 85 -4.50 -1.07 -0.85
C ARG A 85 -4.21 -2.28 -1.74
N THR A 86 -2.93 -2.70 -1.79
CA THR A 86 -2.55 -4.04 -2.24
C THR A 86 -2.60 -5.02 -1.07
N PHE A 87 -2.67 -6.31 -1.38
CA PHE A 87 -2.70 -7.36 -0.37
C PHE A 87 -1.46 -8.24 -0.47
N GLN A 88 -1.06 -8.81 0.65
CA GLN A 88 0.07 -9.76 0.70
C GLN A 88 -0.12 -10.95 -0.23
N HIS A 89 -1.36 -11.47 -0.33
CA HIS A 89 -1.73 -12.49 -1.31
C HIS A 89 -2.40 -11.83 -2.51
N THR A 90 -1.83 -12.05 -3.68
CA THR A 90 -2.35 -11.52 -4.95
C THR A 90 -3.56 -12.32 -5.40
N TRP A 91 -4.70 -11.65 -5.59
CA TRP A 91 -5.91 -12.24 -6.12
C TRP A 91 -6.08 -11.85 -7.59
N LEU A 92 -5.28 -12.46 -8.47
CA LEU A 92 -5.42 -12.25 -9.91
C LEU A 92 -6.42 -13.22 -10.51
N TRP A 93 -7.11 -12.78 -11.55
CA TRP A 93 -7.94 -13.65 -12.37
C TRP A 93 -7.03 -14.48 -13.26
N ARG A 94 -6.80 -15.73 -12.87
CA ARG A 94 -5.76 -16.60 -13.42
C ARG A 94 -5.92 -16.91 -14.91
N GLU A 95 -7.16 -16.96 -15.39
CA GLU A 95 -7.53 -17.25 -16.79
C GLU A 95 -7.57 -15.99 -17.67
N MET A 96 -7.28 -14.81 -17.09
CA MET A 96 -7.18 -13.54 -17.81
C MET A 96 -5.71 -13.16 -17.98
N THR A 97 -5.46 -12.44 -19.07
CA THR A 97 -4.12 -11.86 -19.30
C THR A 97 -3.79 -10.77 -18.27
N VAL A 98 -2.52 -10.41 -18.20
CA VAL A 98 -2.04 -9.32 -17.33
C VAL A 98 -2.78 -8.02 -17.63
N ILE A 99 -2.88 -7.63 -18.90
CA ILE A 99 -3.56 -6.39 -19.26
C ILE A 99 -5.06 -6.43 -18.94
N GLU A 100 -5.73 -7.56 -19.13
CA GLU A 100 -7.13 -7.74 -18.74
C GLU A 100 -7.32 -7.60 -17.25
N ASN A 101 -6.40 -8.14 -16.43
CA ASN A 101 -6.40 -7.96 -14.98
C ASN A 101 -6.30 -6.48 -14.58
N LEU A 102 -5.50 -5.67 -15.27
CA LEU A 102 -5.40 -4.23 -15.03
C LEU A 102 -6.67 -3.47 -15.43
N LEU A 103 -7.41 -3.95 -16.40
CA LEU A 103 -8.60 -3.28 -16.92
C LEU A 103 -9.87 -3.54 -16.07
N ILE A 104 -9.86 -4.55 -15.19
CA ILE A 104 -11.00 -4.90 -14.32
C ILE A 104 -11.45 -3.77 -13.39
N PRO A 105 -10.55 -3.04 -12.67
CA PRO A 105 -11.00 -2.04 -11.70
C PRO A 105 -11.73 -0.87 -12.37
N PRO A 106 -13.05 -0.72 -12.23
CA PRO A 106 -13.77 0.41 -12.80
C PRO A 106 -13.65 1.62 -11.87
N ARG A 107 -13.27 2.77 -12.40
CA ARG A 107 -13.31 4.03 -11.66
C ARG A 107 -14.73 4.52 -11.36
N ARG A 108 -15.71 4.08 -12.12
CA ARG A 108 -17.13 4.38 -11.95
C ARG A 108 -17.94 3.11 -12.17
N GLN A 109 -18.70 2.72 -11.17
CA GLN A 109 -19.71 1.67 -11.35
C GLN A 109 -20.64 2.09 -12.48
N PHE A 110 -20.82 1.19 -13.44
CA PHE A 110 -21.83 1.32 -14.48
C PHE A 110 -23.18 1.63 -13.81
N SER A 111 -23.90 2.62 -14.35
CA SER A 111 -25.30 2.82 -13.99
C SER A 111 -26.04 1.48 -14.16
N PRO A 112 -26.85 1.05 -13.18
CA PRO A 112 -27.57 -0.20 -13.26
C PRO A 112 -28.61 -0.25 -14.41
N ASN A 113 -28.75 0.83 -15.16
CA ASN A 113 -29.65 0.90 -16.32
C ASN A 113 -28.95 0.37 -17.58
N LEU A 114 -29.25 -0.88 -17.91
CA LEU A 114 -28.81 -1.58 -19.12
C LEU A 114 -29.12 -0.77 -20.41
N LEU A 115 -30.23 -0.03 -20.43
CA LEU A 115 -30.62 0.84 -21.55
C LEU A 115 -29.66 2.03 -21.75
N LEU A 116 -29.16 2.63 -20.66
CA LEU A 116 -28.15 3.70 -20.72
C LEU A 116 -26.77 3.19 -21.11
N ALA A 117 -26.44 1.94 -20.81
CA ALA A 117 -25.20 1.30 -21.24
C ALA A 117 -25.16 1.05 -22.77
N LEU A 118 -26.30 0.69 -23.35
CA LEU A 118 -26.45 0.48 -24.81
C LEU A 118 -26.42 1.80 -25.63
N LEU A 119 -26.77 2.93 -25.03
CA LEU A 119 -26.88 4.23 -25.69
C LEU A 119 -25.69 5.16 -25.49
N ARG A 120 -24.55 4.70 -24.88
CA ARG A 120 -23.36 5.53 -24.68
C ARG A 120 -22.49 5.62 -25.94
N PRO A 121 -22.56 6.73 -26.70
CA PRO A 121 -21.56 7.06 -27.72
C PRO A 121 -20.33 7.62 -26.99
N GLY A 122 -19.34 6.81 -26.71
CA GLY A 122 -18.12 7.27 -26.00
C GLY A 122 -17.29 6.11 -25.46
N SER A 123 -17.86 4.91 -25.40
CA SER A 123 -17.22 3.74 -24.81
C SER A 123 -15.86 3.40 -25.42
N ARG A 124 -15.70 3.51 -26.74
CA ARG A 124 -14.42 3.21 -27.43
C ARG A 124 -13.29 4.18 -27.06
N LYS A 125 -13.58 5.47 -26.93
CA LYS A 125 -12.55 6.48 -26.58
C LYS A 125 -12.11 6.32 -25.13
N GLU A 126 -13.05 6.07 -24.22
CA GLU A 126 -12.75 5.77 -22.80
C GLU A 126 -12.00 4.45 -22.67
N GLU A 127 -12.38 3.43 -23.43
CA GLU A 127 -11.72 2.12 -23.45
C GLU A 127 -10.28 2.22 -23.96
N ASN A 128 -10.05 2.91 -25.08
CA ASN A 128 -8.72 3.15 -25.62
C ASN A 128 -7.84 3.93 -24.64
N LEU A 129 -8.38 4.92 -23.93
CA LEU A 129 -7.65 5.66 -22.91
C LEU A 129 -7.28 4.76 -21.71
N ARG A 130 -8.19 3.87 -21.30
CA ARG A 130 -7.91 2.90 -20.22
C ARG A 130 -6.82 1.91 -20.62
N ILE A 131 -6.86 1.42 -21.87
CA ILE A 131 -5.83 0.54 -22.40
C ILE A 131 -4.48 1.26 -22.44
N ALA A 132 -4.43 2.50 -22.93
CA ALA A 132 -3.21 3.30 -22.93
C ALA A 132 -2.65 3.52 -21.51
N ASN A 133 -3.53 3.84 -20.54
CA ASN A 133 -3.14 3.96 -19.14
C ASN A 133 -2.62 2.63 -18.56
N ALA A 134 -3.23 1.50 -18.93
CA ALA A 134 -2.75 0.19 -18.50
C ALA A 134 -1.33 -0.10 -18.99
N TYR A 135 -1.04 0.21 -20.26
CA TYR A 135 0.33 0.08 -20.77
C TYR A 135 1.31 1.03 -20.07
N THR A 136 0.92 2.28 -19.81
CA THR A 136 1.76 3.22 -19.02
C THR A 136 2.08 2.65 -17.64
N VAL A 137 1.12 2.00 -16.98
CA VAL A 137 1.34 1.34 -15.69
C VAL A 137 2.24 0.11 -15.82
N LEU A 138 2.06 -0.69 -16.88
CA LEU A 138 2.93 -1.86 -17.13
C LEU A 138 4.37 -1.43 -17.42
N ASP A 139 4.58 -0.34 -18.16
CA ASP A 139 5.91 0.22 -18.42
C ASP A 139 6.57 0.72 -17.14
N LEU A 140 5.81 1.44 -16.29
CA LEU A 140 6.29 1.88 -14.97
C LEU A 140 6.78 0.72 -14.11
N LEU A 141 6.07 -0.42 -14.17
CA LEU A 141 6.39 -1.62 -13.40
C LEU A 141 7.37 -2.55 -14.14
N GLU A 142 7.87 -2.18 -15.31
CA GLU A 142 8.78 -2.95 -16.16
C GLU A 142 8.26 -4.34 -16.55
N ILE A 143 6.93 -4.50 -16.65
CA ILE A 143 6.27 -5.77 -17.02
C ILE A 143 5.46 -5.72 -18.31
N SER A 144 5.67 -4.73 -19.16
CA SER A 144 4.96 -4.61 -20.46
C SER A 144 5.18 -5.83 -21.36
N HIS A 145 6.36 -6.46 -21.26
CA HIS A 145 6.71 -7.65 -22.05
C HIS A 145 5.83 -8.87 -21.74
N ILE A 146 5.12 -8.91 -20.62
CA ILE A 146 4.20 -9.98 -20.23
C ILE A 146 2.72 -9.55 -20.30
N ALA A 147 2.41 -8.42 -20.92
CA ALA A 147 1.05 -7.86 -20.96
C ALA A 147 -0.02 -8.87 -21.42
N HIS A 148 0.33 -9.75 -22.35
CA HIS A 148 -0.56 -10.75 -22.96
C HIS A 148 -0.40 -12.16 -22.37
N ASN A 149 0.48 -12.37 -21.39
CA ASN A 149 0.59 -13.64 -20.69
C ASN A 149 -0.61 -13.85 -19.78
N LEU A 150 -1.01 -15.10 -19.57
CA LEU A 150 -2.03 -15.44 -18.59
C LEU A 150 -1.48 -15.20 -17.17
N ALA A 151 -2.34 -14.73 -16.27
CA ALA A 151 -1.95 -14.53 -14.88
C ALA A 151 -1.60 -15.84 -14.16
N SER A 152 -2.06 -16.99 -14.67
CA SER A 152 -1.65 -18.32 -14.19
C SER A 152 -0.17 -18.62 -14.37
N ASP A 153 0.47 -18.01 -15.38
CA ASP A 153 1.84 -18.30 -15.82
C ASP A 153 2.88 -17.39 -15.14
N LEU A 154 2.42 -16.47 -14.31
CA LEU A 154 3.26 -15.49 -13.65
C LEU A 154 4.02 -16.06 -12.45
N SER A 155 5.27 -15.64 -12.29
CA SER A 155 5.99 -15.82 -11.03
C SER A 155 5.33 -15.04 -9.88
N GLY A 156 5.65 -15.41 -8.63
CA GLY A 156 5.13 -14.70 -7.46
C GLY A 156 5.44 -13.20 -7.47
N GLY A 157 6.67 -12.82 -7.87
CA GLY A 157 7.06 -11.43 -8.00
C GLY A 157 6.29 -10.69 -9.10
N GLN A 158 6.14 -11.32 -10.29
CA GLN A 158 5.35 -10.74 -11.38
C GLN A 158 3.88 -10.54 -10.98
N SER A 159 3.29 -11.52 -10.27
CA SER A 159 1.92 -11.41 -9.76
C SER A 159 1.74 -10.21 -8.82
N LYS A 160 2.73 -9.94 -7.94
CA LYS A 160 2.72 -8.77 -7.08
C LYS A 160 2.77 -7.46 -7.86
N LEU A 161 3.61 -7.39 -8.90
CA LEU A 161 3.67 -6.21 -9.76
C LEU A 161 2.34 -5.95 -10.49
N VAL A 162 1.67 -6.99 -10.96
CA VAL A 162 0.33 -6.87 -11.57
C VAL A 162 -0.69 -6.38 -10.54
N ASP A 163 -0.62 -6.82 -9.28
CA ASP A 163 -1.52 -6.32 -8.22
C ASP A 163 -1.29 -4.84 -7.90
N ILE A 164 -0.03 -4.39 -7.86
CA ILE A 164 0.30 -2.96 -7.77
C ILE A 164 -0.27 -2.21 -8.97
N GLY A 165 -0.11 -2.75 -10.18
CA GLY A 165 -0.68 -2.16 -11.40
C GLY A 165 -2.20 -1.99 -11.32
N ARG A 166 -2.91 -2.99 -10.81
CA ARG A 166 -4.37 -2.90 -10.57
C ARG A 166 -4.72 -1.80 -9.59
N ALA A 167 -3.95 -1.66 -8.51
CA ALA A 167 -4.14 -0.60 -7.55
C ALA A 167 -3.94 0.79 -8.18
N LEU A 168 -2.90 0.98 -8.99
CA LEU A 168 -2.61 2.22 -9.70
C LEU A 168 -3.68 2.57 -10.74
N MET A 169 -4.30 1.57 -11.38
CA MET A 169 -5.40 1.79 -12.34
C MET A 169 -6.63 2.44 -11.71
N SER A 170 -6.82 2.35 -10.40
CA SER A 170 -7.87 3.08 -9.69
C SER A 170 -7.58 4.58 -9.52
N SER A 171 -6.37 5.03 -9.89
CA SER A 171 -5.83 6.39 -9.72
C SER A 171 -6.02 6.89 -8.28
N PRO A 172 -5.42 6.21 -7.31
CA PRO A 172 -5.54 6.60 -5.91
C PRO A 172 -4.82 7.93 -5.63
N SER A 173 -5.26 8.63 -4.59
CA SER A 173 -4.50 9.74 -3.98
C SER A 173 -3.58 9.22 -2.88
N PHE A 174 -3.94 8.09 -2.26
CA PHE A 174 -3.14 7.43 -1.23
C PHE A 174 -3.10 5.91 -1.44
N LEU A 175 -1.91 5.34 -1.44
CA LEU A 175 -1.67 3.92 -1.72
C LEU A 175 -1.04 3.23 -0.51
N LEU A 176 -1.67 2.15 -0.05
CA LEU A 176 -1.10 1.25 0.95
C LEU A 176 -0.50 0.03 0.25
N LEU A 177 0.80 -0.17 0.39
CA LEU A 177 1.55 -1.27 -0.22
C LEU A 177 2.01 -2.26 0.86
N ASP A 178 1.58 -3.50 0.75
CA ASP A 178 1.92 -4.57 1.70
C ASP A 178 2.97 -5.51 1.06
N GLU A 179 4.24 -5.33 1.42
CA GLU A 179 5.40 -6.05 0.90
C GLU A 179 5.45 -6.07 -0.66
N PRO A 180 5.48 -4.88 -1.31
CA PRO A 180 5.25 -4.77 -2.75
C PRO A 180 6.29 -5.47 -3.61
N VAL A 181 7.51 -5.62 -3.12
CA VAL A 181 8.63 -6.20 -3.87
C VAL A 181 9.11 -7.54 -3.33
N ALA A 182 8.37 -8.16 -2.39
CA ALA A 182 8.72 -9.49 -1.91
C ALA A 182 8.65 -10.53 -3.05
N GLY A 183 9.75 -11.29 -3.21
CA GLY A 183 9.90 -12.25 -4.32
C GLY A 183 10.29 -11.64 -5.66
N VAL A 184 10.56 -10.33 -5.73
CA VAL A 184 11.14 -9.66 -6.90
C VAL A 184 12.67 -9.64 -6.76
N ALA A 185 13.40 -9.85 -7.87
CA ALA A 185 14.85 -9.79 -7.87
C ALA A 185 15.36 -8.41 -7.43
N GLY A 186 16.40 -8.35 -6.60
CA GLY A 186 16.89 -7.13 -5.95
C GLY A 186 17.05 -5.92 -6.88
N PRO A 187 17.79 -6.01 -8.00
CA PRO A 187 17.95 -4.87 -8.92
C PRO A 187 16.64 -4.41 -9.56
N LEU A 188 15.70 -5.32 -9.83
CA LEU A 188 14.38 -4.98 -10.35
C LEU A 188 13.52 -4.34 -9.25
N ALA A 189 13.58 -4.85 -8.02
CA ALA A 189 12.88 -4.28 -6.87
C ALA A 189 13.30 -2.81 -6.62
N GLU A 190 14.59 -2.52 -6.69
CA GLU A 190 15.11 -1.15 -6.53
C GLU A 190 14.59 -0.22 -7.63
N ARG A 191 14.61 -0.62 -8.91
CA ARG A 191 14.08 0.19 -10.02
C ARG A 191 12.58 0.43 -9.89
N ILE A 192 11.80 -0.60 -9.54
CA ILE A 192 10.36 -0.46 -9.33
C ILE A 192 10.08 0.51 -8.19
N PHE A 193 10.85 0.43 -7.10
CA PHE A 193 10.68 1.34 -5.97
C PHE A 193 11.00 2.80 -6.35
N GLN A 194 12.04 3.02 -7.16
CA GLN A 194 12.36 4.33 -7.73
C GLN A 194 11.25 4.84 -8.66
N ASN A 195 10.67 3.97 -9.50
CA ASN A 195 9.53 4.30 -10.35
C ASN A 195 8.28 4.66 -9.52
N LEU A 196 8.02 3.93 -8.42
CA LEU A 196 6.94 4.29 -7.50
C LEU A 196 7.23 5.63 -6.80
N ARG A 197 8.48 5.88 -6.42
CA ARG A 197 8.89 7.15 -5.83
C ARG A 197 8.63 8.33 -6.78
N SER A 198 8.88 8.20 -8.07
CA SER A 198 8.60 9.27 -9.03
C SER A 198 7.12 9.66 -9.08
N LEU A 199 6.19 8.73 -8.80
CA LEU A 199 4.76 9.02 -8.76
C LEU A 199 4.38 9.94 -7.60
N THR A 200 5.13 9.97 -6.51
CA THR A 200 4.85 10.90 -5.40
C THR A 200 5.08 12.34 -5.82
N SER A 201 6.12 12.59 -6.62
CA SER A 201 6.45 13.92 -7.14
C SER A 201 5.56 14.31 -8.34
N ASP A 202 5.40 13.38 -9.30
CA ASP A 202 4.76 13.69 -10.59
C ASP A 202 3.23 13.71 -10.51
N ARG A 203 2.64 12.94 -9.61
CA ARG A 203 1.19 12.75 -9.50
C ARG A 203 0.62 13.08 -8.12
N ASN A 204 1.45 13.59 -7.22
CA ASN A 204 1.06 13.87 -5.83
C ASN A 204 0.46 12.65 -5.12
N LEU A 205 0.93 11.44 -5.49
CA LEU A 205 0.50 10.17 -4.91
C LEU A 205 1.25 9.93 -3.60
N SER A 206 0.54 9.88 -2.49
CA SER A 206 1.13 9.53 -1.20
C SER A 206 1.14 8.01 -1.02
N MET A 207 2.14 7.47 -0.33
CA MET A 207 2.26 6.03 -0.13
C MET A 207 2.70 5.68 1.29
N LEU A 208 2.11 4.61 1.83
CA LEU A 208 2.60 3.92 3.01
C LEU A 208 2.94 2.48 2.65
N VAL A 209 4.19 2.09 2.86
CA VAL A 209 4.72 0.79 2.44
C VAL A 209 5.09 -0.01 3.68
N ILE A 210 4.51 -1.21 3.85
CA ILE A 210 5.03 -2.19 4.80
C ILE A 210 6.17 -2.95 4.12
N GLU A 211 7.30 -3.03 4.81
CA GLU A 211 8.41 -3.89 4.45
C GLU A 211 8.99 -4.58 5.69
N HIS A 212 9.42 -5.80 5.52
CA HIS A 212 10.12 -6.56 6.54
C HIS A 212 11.64 -6.54 6.34
N ASN A 213 12.10 -6.25 5.12
CA ASN A 213 13.51 -6.12 4.81
C ASN A 213 13.99 -4.70 5.13
N MET A 214 14.56 -4.54 6.34
CA MET A 214 15.08 -3.27 6.82
C MET A 214 16.18 -2.72 5.91
N ASP A 215 17.10 -3.57 5.43
CA ASP A 215 18.19 -3.14 4.55
C ASP A 215 17.70 -2.60 3.22
N PHE A 216 16.60 -3.15 2.70
CA PHE A 216 15.97 -2.66 1.49
C PHE A 216 15.36 -1.28 1.71
N ILE A 217 14.52 -1.12 2.74
CA ILE A 217 13.83 0.15 2.99
C ILE A 217 14.81 1.29 3.37
N LEU A 218 15.88 0.97 4.10
CA LEU A 218 16.92 1.94 4.46
C LEU A 218 17.75 2.45 3.28
N ARG A 219 17.82 1.68 2.19
CA ARG A 219 18.47 2.08 0.92
C ARG A 219 17.47 2.70 -0.06
N SER A 220 16.19 2.49 0.16
CA SER A 220 15.14 3.06 -0.68
C SER A 220 14.99 4.55 -0.40
N ASP A 221 14.62 5.30 -1.43
CA ASP A 221 14.40 6.76 -1.35
C ASP A 221 13.03 7.06 -0.72
N VAL A 222 12.86 6.69 0.56
CA VAL A 222 11.68 7.03 1.38
C VAL A 222 11.94 8.31 2.16
N ASP A 223 10.90 9.12 2.32
CA ASP A 223 11.01 10.39 3.07
C ASP A 223 11.20 10.13 4.57
N ARG A 224 10.47 9.13 5.09
CA ARG A 224 10.43 8.83 6.51
C ARG A 224 10.12 7.35 6.74
N ILE A 225 10.57 6.85 7.88
CA ILE A 225 10.30 5.49 8.34
C ILE A 225 9.65 5.54 9.71
N ILE A 226 8.57 4.78 9.88
CA ILE A 226 7.93 4.50 11.15
C ILE A 226 8.33 3.09 11.55
N VAL A 227 8.94 2.94 12.72
CA VAL A 227 9.34 1.64 13.28
C VAL A 227 8.34 1.23 14.34
N MET A 228 7.71 0.07 14.16
CA MET A 228 6.83 -0.52 15.17
C MET A 228 7.53 -1.66 15.91
N ASN A 229 7.28 -1.74 17.21
CA ASN A 229 7.63 -2.88 18.03
C ASN A 229 6.54 -3.13 19.08
N GLU A 230 6.16 -4.39 19.31
CA GLU A 230 5.17 -4.82 20.32
C GLU A 230 3.87 -3.97 20.32
N GLY A 231 3.33 -3.69 19.13
CA GLY A 231 2.09 -2.93 18.95
C GLY A 231 2.23 -1.41 19.08
N ARG A 232 3.41 -0.88 19.31
CA ARG A 232 3.67 0.55 19.53
C ARG A 232 4.62 1.11 18.48
N ILE A 233 4.62 2.43 18.30
CA ILE A 233 5.67 3.12 17.57
C ILE A 233 6.88 3.24 18.47
N LEU A 234 7.99 2.63 18.03
CA LEU A 234 9.28 2.70 18.70
C LEU A 234 10.00 4.00 18.33
N MET A 235 10.02 4.34 17.05
CA MET A 235 10.71 5.51 16.52
C MET A 235 10.12 5.93 15.18
N GLU A 236 10.15 7.23 14.90
CA GLU A 236 9.93 7.80 13.56
C GLU A 236 11.13 8.65 13.19
N GLY A 237 11.54 8.63 11.92
CA GLY A 237 12.66 9.44 11.45
C GLY A 237 13.06 9.14 10.02
N THR A 238 14.05 9.85 9.54
CA THR A 238 14.69 9.58 8.24
C THR A 238 15.41 8.24 8.22
N PRO A 239 15.64 7.62 7.05
CA PRO A 239 16.41 6.37 6.96
C PRO A 239 17.76 6.43 7.70
N ASN A 240 18.44 7.59 7.66
CA ASN A 240 19.73 7.78 8.33
C ASN A 240 19.64 7.81 9.86
N GLU A 241 18.54 8.34 10.40
CA GLU A 241 18.30 8.36 11.84
C GLU A 241 17.96 6.96 12.34
N ILE A 242 17.06 6.27 11.62
CA ILE A 242 16.66 4.89 11.95
C ILE A 242 17.87 3.95 11.95
N LYS A 243 18.74 4.04 10.92
CA LYS A 243 19.96 3.21 10.82
C LYS A 243 20.92 3.36 12.01
N LYS A 244 20.93 4.51 12.68
CA LYS A 244 21.82 4.80 13.80
C LYS A 244 21.20 4.47 15.15
N SER A 245 19.92 4.17 15.20
CA SER A 245 19.19 3.92 16.45
C SER A 245 19.54 2.54 17.02
N ARG A 246 20.05 2.51 18.25
CA ARG A 246 20.32 1.27 19.00
C ARG A 246 19.03 0.52 19.30
N ASP A 247 17.99 1.22 19.71
CA ASP A 247 16.70 0.63 20.06
C ASP A 247 16.07 -0.11 18.88
N VAL A 248 16.22 0.45 17.66
CA VAL A 248 15.75 -0.20 16.42
C VAL A 248 16.57 -1.46 16.12
N ILE A 249 17.89 -1.39 16.25
CA ILE A 249 18.78 -2.53 16.01
C ILE A 249 18.46 -3.66 17.01
N GLU A 250 18.29 -3.33 18.30
CA GLU A 250 17.95 -4.28 19.36
C GLU A 250 16.57 -4.93 19.12
N ALA A 251 15.57 -4.16 18.67
CA ALA A 251 14.24 -4.68 18.35
C ALA A 251 14.26 -5.73 17.21
N TYR A 252 15.18 -5.59 16.25
CA TYR A 252 15.31 -6.54 15.14
C TYR A 252 16.21 -7.74 15.45
N LEU A 253 17.27 -7.54 16.23
CA LEU A 253 18.21 -8.62 16.59
C LEU A 253 17.64 -9.55 17.70
N GLY A 254 16.55 -9.14 18.34
CA GLY A 254 16.08 -9.77 19.57
C GLY A 254 17.05 -9.50 20.72
N ASN A 255 16.52 -9.32 21.91
CA ASN A 255 17.35 -9.13 23.12
C ASN A 255 18.15 -10.44 23.35
N PRO A 256 19.49 -10.49 23.23
CA PRO A 256 20.26 -11.71 23.46
C PRO A 256 20.22 -12.19 24.92
N GLY A 257 19.41 -11.53 25.78
CA GLY A 257 19.30 -11.80 27.22
C GLY A 257 17.99 -12.47 27.67
N LYS A 258 17.07 -12.83 26.76
CA LYS A 258 15.83 -13.59 27.08
C LYS A 258 15.76 -14.92 26.35
N SER A 259 16.86 -15.70 26.39
CA SER A 259 16.79 -17.12 26.17
C SER A 259 16.83 -17.77 27.55
N GLU A 260 15.71 -18.40 27.91
CA GLU A 260 15.56 -19.43 28.96
C GLU A 260 15.72 -18.96 30.41
N GLU A 261 14.60 -18.64 31.08
CA GLU A 261 14.25 -19.14 32.39
C GLU A 261 12.88 -19.80 32.38
#